data_b3f4965dd0754adea438285024dbd5d2
#
_entry.id   b3f4965dd0754adea438285024dbd5d2
#
_cell.length_a   1.000
_cell.length_b   1.000
_cell.length_c   1.000
_cell.angle_alpha   90.00
_cell.angle_beta   90.00
_cell.angle_gamma   90.00
#
_symmetry.space_group_name_H-M   'P 1'
#
loop_
_entity.id
_entity.type
_entity.pdbx_description
1 polymer ?
#
loop_
_entity_poly.entity_id
_entity_poly.type
_entity_poly.pdbx_seq_one_letter_code
_entity_poly.pdbx_strand_id
1 'polypeptide(L)'
;MFEFKITENSVELLSIEMSGELNTVAAQDLTGTIESLEQDFNKPVFIDVTNLDYISSTGLRYFLMIKKKVDANGHKVTLKGLNKNVASIFKMTGFYSFFEIV
;
A
#
# COMPACT_ATOMS: atom_id res chain seq x y z
N MET A 1 11.90 5.00 11.06
CA MET A 1 12.31 5.11 9.65
C MET A 1 11.42 4.25 8.78
N PHE A 2 10.95 4.79 7.66
CA PHE A 2 10.08 4.05 6.75
C PHE A 2 10.91 3.21 5.77
N GLU A 3 10.47 1.98 5.52
CA GLU A 3 11.07 1.11 4.51
C GLU A 3 10.00 0.53 3.58
N PHE A 4 10.32 0.46 2.31
CA PHE A 4 9.50 -0.13 1.25
C PHE A 4 10.32 -1.22 0.59
N LYS A 5 9.82 -2.43 0.59
CA LYS A 5 10.55 -3.60 0.06
C LYS A 5 9.64 -4.42 -0.82
N ILE A 6 10.13 -4.78 -2.01
CA ILE A 6 9.43 -5.73 -2.88
C ILE A 6 9.91 -7.11 -2.49
N THR A 7 8.99 -7.95 -2.01
CA THR A 7 9.30 -9.31 -1.58
C THR A 7 9.04 -10.34 -2.66
N GLU A 8 8.15 -10.02 -3.60
CA GLU A 8 7.92 -10.85 -4.78
C GLU A 8 7.43 -9.97 -5.92
N ASN A 9 7.96 -10.21 -7.11
CA ASN A 9 7.47 -9.57 -8.32
C ASN A 9 7.48 -10.60 -9.44
N SER A 10 6.48 -11.47 -9.44
CA SER A 10 6.32 -12.52 -10.43
C SER A 10 5.25 -12.14 -11.44
N VAL A 11 4.99 -13.00 -12.40
CA VAL A 11 3.90 -12.82 -13.37
C VAL A 11 2.55 -12.79 -12.66
N GLU A 12 2.42 -13.49 -11.53
CA GLU A 12 1.16 -13.71 -10.85
C GLU A 12 0.89 -12.71 -9.72
N LEU A 13 1.92 -12.11 -9.13
CA LEU A 13 1.77 -11.34 -7.88
C LEU A 13 2.88 -10.32 -7.71
N LEU A 14 2.51 -9.14 -7.28
CA LEU A 14 3.43 -8.16 -6.72
C LEU A 14 3.21 -8.11 -5.21
N SER A 15 4.22 -8.50 -4.45
CA SER A 15 4.18 -8.48 -2.99
C SER A 15 5.14 -7.43 -2.46
N ILE A 16 4.62 -6.57 -1.59
CA ILE A 16 5.33 -5.44 -1.02
C ILE A 16 5.27 -5.53 0.50
N GLU A 17 6.36 -5.18 1.16
CA GLU A 17 6.39 -5.03 2.62
C GLU A 17 6.70 -3.59 2.95
N MET A 18 5.90 -2.99 3.82
CA MET A 18 6.13 -1.65 4.33
C MET A 18 6.29 -1.69 5.84
N SER A 19 7.25 -0.95 6.36
CA SER A 19 7.51 -0.88 7.79
C SER A 19 7.88 0.52 8.22
N GLY A 20 7.72 0.80 9.53
CA GLY A 20 8.06 2.08 10.11
C GLY A 20 6.94 3.08 10.00
N GLU A 21 7.28 4.32 9.71
CA GLU A 21 6.34 5.44 9.74
C GLU A 21 6.19 6.05 8.36
N LEU A 22 5.04 5.83 7.74
CA LEU A 22 4.72 6.44 6.45
C LEU A 22 4.19 7.86 6.69
N ASN A 23 5.11 8.74 7.08
CA ASN A 23 4.81 10.15 7.29
C ASN A 23 4.83 10.90 5.96
N THR A 24 4.59 12.22 6.00
CA THR A 24 4.50 13.03 4.79
C THR A 24 5.78 13.00 3.97
N VAL A 25 6.93 13.05 4.63
CA VAL A 25 8.23 13.02 3.92
C VAL A 25 8.46 11.68 3.24
N ALA A 26 8.22 10.58 3.96
CA ALA A 26 8.35 9.24 3.40
C ALA A 26 7.39 9.02 2.23
N ALA A 27 6.15 9.53 2.37
CA ALA A 27 5.16 9.42 1.32
C ALA A 27 5.59 10.17 0.05
N GLN A 28 6.19 11.34 0.19
CA GLN A 28 6.71 12.08 -0.96
C GLN A 28 7.78 11.29 -1.71
N ASP A 29 8.61 10.56 -0.98
CA ASP A 29 9.66 9.73 -1.59
C ASP A 29 9.09 8.52 -2.33
N LEU A 30 7.86 8.10 -2.03
CA LEU A 30 7.23 6.98 -2.72
C LEU A 30 6.80 7.30 -4.15
N THR A 31 6.69 8.57 -4.51
CA THR A 31 6.21 8.96 -5.85
C THR A 31 7.01 8.29 -6.95
N GLY A 32 8.34 8.41 -6.90
CA GLY A 32 9.21 7.79 -7.89
C GLY A 32 9.14 6.27 -7.88
N THR A 33 9.02 5.68 -6.69
CA THR A 33 8.90 4.23 -6.55
C THR A 33 7.61 3.73 -7.20
N ILE A 34 6.49 4.39 -6.96
CA ILE A 34 5.20 4.01 -7.54
C ILE A 34 5.24 4.17 -9.07
N GLU A 35 5.83 5.25 -9.56
CA GLU A 35 5.98 5.45 -11.00
C GLU A 35 6.82 4.35 -11.64
N SER A 36 7.88 3.91 -10.97
CA SER A 36 8.74 2.83 -11.49
C SER A 36 8.02 1.48 -11.51
N LEU A 37 6.94 1.32 -10.73
CA LEU A 37 6.16 0.09 -10.66
C LEU A 37 4.91 0.12 -11.52
N GLU A 38 4.71 1.15 -12.33
CA GLU A 38 3.49 1.34 -13.12
C GLU A 38 3.12 0.11 -13.93
N GLN A 39 4.11 -0.54 -14.55
CA GLN A 39 3.91 -1.74 -15.36
C GLN A 39 3.56 -2.97 -14.52
N ASP A 40 3.88 -2.94 -13.24
CA ASP A 40 3.68 -4.09 -12.35
C ASP A 40 2.29 -4.09 -11.68
N PHE A 41 1.51 -3.03 -11.86
CA PHE A 41 0.17 -2.95 -11.29
C PHE A 41 -0.90 -3.64 -12.15
N ASN A 42 -0.50 -4.40 -13.16
CA ASN A 42 -1.40 -5.20 -13.99
C ASN A 42 -1.59 -6.62 -13.47
N LYS A 43 -1.43 -6.82 -12.18
CA LYS A 43 -1.57 -8.10 -11.50
C LYS A 43 -2.03 -7.85 -10.04
N PRO A 44 -2.46 -8.88 -9.32
CA PRO A 44 -2.81 -8.70 -7.90
C PRO A 44 -1.63 -8.16 -7.11
N VAL A 45 -1.93 -7.27 -6.16
CA VAL A 45 -0.93 -6.65 -5.30
C VAL A 45 -1.23 -7.00 -3.85
N PHE A 46 -0.21 -7.45 -3.15
CA PHE A 46 -0.29 -7.82 -1.74
C PHE A 46 0.68 -6.93 -0.96
N ILE A 47 0.18 -6.22 0.04
CA ILE A 47 1.00 -5.32 0.84
C ILE A 47 0.96 -5.79 2.29
N ASP A 48 2.11 -6.21 2.80
CA ASP A 48 2.27 -6.56 4.21
C ASP A 48 2.58 -5.29 4.99
N VAL A 49 1.66 -4.90 5.86
CA VAL A 49 1.77 -3.69 6.68
C VAL A 49 1.86 -4.03 8.16
N THR A 50 2.22 -5.27 8.48
CA THR A 50 2.33 -5.74 9.88
C THR A 50 3.23 -4.83 10.71
N ASN A 51 4.30 -4.34 10.13
CA ASN A 51 5.28 -3.50 10.82
C ASN A 51 5.16 -2.02 10.47
N LEU A 52 4.05 -1.63 9.87
CA LEU A 52 3.76 -0.22 9.61
C LEU A 52 3.10 0.39 10.84
N ASP A 53 3.80 1.32 11.50
CA ASP A 53 3.37 1.86 12.77
C ASP A 53 2.50 3.10 12.65
N TYR A 54 2.64 3.82 11.54
CA TYR A 54 1.96 5.10 11.34
C TYR A 54 1.76 5.36 9.85
N ILE A 55 0.67 6.05 9.52
CA ILE A 55 0.39 6.49 8.16
C ILE A 55 -0.19 7.91 8.20
N SER A 56 0.35 8.79 7.36
CA SER A 56 -0.15 10.14 7.18
C SER A 56 -1.28 10.17 6.13
N SER A 57 -1.98 11.30 6.05
CA SER A 57 -2.99 11.48 5.00
C SER A 57 -2.39 11.40 3.60
N THR A 58 -1.16 11.89 3.43
CA THR A 58 -0.45 11.76 2.16
C THR A 58 -0.13 10.29 1.87
N GLY A 59 0.27 9.54 2.89
CA GLY A 59 0.50 8.10 2.76
C GLY A 59 -0.75 7.36 2.34
N LEU A 60 -1.90 7.69 2.93
CA LEU A 60 -3.19 7.10 2.54
C LEU A 60 -3.50 7.36 1.07
N ARG A 61 -3.17 8.54 0.56
CA ARG A 61 -3.36 8.85 -0.86
C ARG A 61 -2.59 7.90 -1.76
N TYR A 62 -1.37 7.53 -1.37
CA TYR A 62 -0.56 6.60 -2.18
C TYR A 62 -1.14 5.19 -2.16
N PHE A 63 -1.68 4.76 -1.03
CA PHE A 63 -2.42 3.49 -0.99
C PHE A 63 -3.61 3.52 -1.95
N LEU A 64 -4.37 4.62 -1.93
CA LEU A 64 -5.51 4.76 -2.82
C LEU A 64 -5.07 4.82 -4.29
N MET A 65 -3.95 5.46 -4.58
CA MET A 65 -3.40 5.55 -5.93
C MET A 65 -3.02 4.16 -6.44
N ILE A 66 -2.35 3.36 -5.62
CA ILE A 66 -2.00 1.98 -5.98
C ILE A 66 -3.28 1.19 -6.26
N LYS A 67 -4.26 1.29 -5.38
CA LYS A 67 -5.54 0.60 -5.54
C LYS A 67 -6.21 0.96 -6.86
N LYS A 68 -6.27 2.24 -7.20
CA LYS A 68 -6.90 2.68 -8.45
C LYS A 68 -6.22 2.09 -9.67
N LYS A 69 -4.90 2.05 -9.66
CA LYS A 69 -4.12 1.49 -10.78
C LYS A 69 -4.35 -0.01 -10.91
N VAL A 70 -4.38 -0.72 -9.81
CA VAL A 70 -4.59 -2.16 -9.78
C VAL A 70 -6.03 -2.49 -10.21
N ASP A 71 -7.01 -1.75 -9.67
CA ASP A 71 -8.42 -1.92 -10.04
C ASP A 71 -8.65 -1.68 -11.53
N ALA A 72 -8.00 -0.68 -12.10
CA ALA A 72 -8.14 -0.36 -13.52
C ALA A 72 -7.69 -1.50 -14.42
N ASN A 73 -6.84 -2.37 -13.91
CA ASN A 73 -6.36 -3.57 -14.62
C ASN A 73 -7.13 -4.84 -14.24
N GLY A 74 -8.22 -4.70 -13.49
CA GLY A 74 -9.09 -5.83 -13.13
C GLY A 74 -8.59 -6.68 -11.97
N HIS A 75 -7.69 -6.16 -11.17
CA HIS A 75 -7.12 -6.88 -10.02
C HIS A 75 -7.43 -6.19 -8.71
N LYS A 76 -6.98 -6.76 -7.60
CA LYS A 76 -7.26 -6.27 -6.25
C LYS A 76 -5.99 -6.06 -5.45
N VAL A 77 -6.09 -5.16 -4.46
CA VAL A 77 -5.02 -4.94 -3.49
C VAL A 77 -5.45 -5.55 -2.16
N THR A 78 -4.59 -6.39 -1.60
CA THR A 78 -4.78 -7.02 -0.29
C THR A 78 -3.81 -6.41 0.70
N LEU A 79 -4.31 -6.01 1.88
CA LEU A 79 -3.49 -5.52 2.98
C LEU A 79 -3.47 -6.57 4.08
N LYS A 80 -2.27 -6.88 4.59
CA LYS A 80 -2.10 -7.85 5.67
C LYS A 80 -1.52 -7.19 6.90
N GLY A 81 -2.14 -7.47 8.04
CA GLY A 81 -1.54 -7.17 9.33
C GLY A 81 -1.67 -5.73 9.80
N LEU A 82 -2.73 -5.03 9.40
CA LEU A 82 -2.98 -3.68 9.90
C LEU A 82 -3.04 -3.68 11.42
N ASN A 83 -2.20 -2.87 12.07
CA ASN A 83 -2.31 -2.68 13.51
C ASN A 83 -3.51 -1.78 13.83
N LYS A 84 -3.87 -1.67 15.12
CA LYS A 84 -5.05 -0.92 15.54
C LYS A 84 -5.01 0.54 15.12
N ASN A 85 -3.85 1.19 15.22
CA ASN A 85 -3.71 2.60 14.91
C ASN A 85 -3.91 2.86 13.42
N VAL A 86 -3.24 2.08 12.58
CA VAL A 86 -3.35 2.23 11.13
C VAL A 86 -4.73 1.82 10.65
N ALA A 87 -5.26 0.72 11.17
CA ALA A 87 -6.62 0.28 10.83
C ALA A 87 -7.66 1.33 11.21
N SER A 88 -7.49 1.99 12.35
CA SER A 88 -8.39 3.06 12.79
C SER A 88 -8.40 4.22 11.79
N ILE A 89 -7.24 4.61 11.28
CA ILE A 89 -7.12 5.68 10.29
C ILE A 89 -7.83 5.28 8.98
N PHE A 90 -7.65 4.05 8.53
CA PHE A 90 -8.34 3.54 7.34
C PHE A 90 -9.86 3.57 7.54
N LYS A 91 -10.32 3.15 8.72
CA LYS A 91 -11.76 3.14 9.03
C LYS A 91 -12.35 4.54 9.10
N MET A 92 -11.65 5.46 9.76
CA MET A 92 -12.10 6.85 9.90
C MET A 92 -12.23 7.57 8.57
N THR A 93 -11.37 7.26 7.62
CA THR A 93 -11.39 7.88 6.30
C THR A 93 -12.29 7.15 5.30
N GLY A 94 -12.85 5.99 5.69
CA GLY A 94 -13.66 5.16 4.81
C GLY A 94 -12.86 4.30 3.85
N PHE A 95 -11.55 4.33 3.93
CA PHE A 95 -10.68 3.58 2.99
C PHE A 95 -10.58 2.10 3.33
N TYR A 96 -10.91 1.72 4.56
CA TYR A 96 -10.80 0.33 5.02
C TYR A 96 -11.57 -0.63 4.12
N SER A 97 -12.76 -0.23 3.68
CA SER A 97 -13.62 -1.08 2.85
C SER A 97 -13.18 -1.17 1.40
N PHE A 98 -12.20 -0.35 0.98
CA PHE A 98 -11.72 -0.35 -0.40
C PHE A 98 -10.72 -1.47 -0.67
N PHE A 99 -10.19 -2.10 0.37
CA PHE A 99 -9.13 -3.10 0.25
C PHE A 99 -9.63 -4.46 0.75
N GLU A 100 -8.99 -5.53 0.24
CA GLU A 100 -9.11 -6.84 0.85
C GLU A 100 -8.21 -6.85 2.10
N ILE A 101 -8.78 -7.14 3.26
CA ILE A 101 -8.05 -7.10 4.54
C ILE A 101 -7.90 -8.52 5.06
N VAL A 102 -6.68 -8.89 5.39
CA VAL A 102 -6.39 -10.22 5.98
C VAL A 102 -5.54 -10.11 7.23
#